data_009e112ddc4f92a91d2b9a4c29c4a0e9
#
_entry.id   009e112ddc4f92a91d2b9a4c29c4a0e9
#
_cell.length_a   1.000
_cell.length_b   1.000
_cell.length_c   1.000
_cell.angle_alpha   90.00
_cell.angle_beta   90.00
_cell.angle_gamma   90.00
#
_symmetry.space_group_name_H-M   'P 1'
#
loop_
_entity.id
_entity.type
_entity.pdbx_description
1 polymer ?
#
loop_
_entity_poly.entity_id
_entity_poly.type
_entity_poly.pdbx_seq_one_letter_code
_entity_poly.pdbx_strand_id
1 'polypeptide(L)'
;AGNMLKPMLARGELHCIGATTLDEYRKYIEKDPALERRFQPVLVEEPSVEDTISILRGLKERYESYHGVKITDGALVSAAVLSDRYISDRFLPDKAIDLVDVTAAHLAAQHPVTDVHAVEHEIQAEKNKQEEAAAKEDYEAALNAKIRIEELEKQIANHTEDHKVTATINDVAESVERMTGIPVSQMGA
;
A
#
# COMPACT_ATOMS: atom_id res chain seq x y z
N ALA A 1 -5.45 20.70 -27.32
CA ALA A 1 -4.83 19.39 -27.61
C ALA A 1 -5.67 18.56 -28.60
N GLY A 2 -7.00 18.53 -28.47
CA GLY A 2 -7.86 17.74 -29.34
C GLY A 2 -7.75 18.12 -30.83
N ASN A 3 -7.58 19.40 -31.17
CA ASN A 3 -7.48 19.89 -32.54
C ASN A 3 -6.19 19.44 -33.26
N MET A 4 -5.14 19.12 -32.52
CA MET A 4 -3.90 18.59 -33.07
C MET A 4 -4.00 17.09 -33.44
N LEU A 5 -4.84 16.35 -32.75
CA LEU A 5 -5.01 14.91 -32.95
C LEU A 5 -6.00 14.54 -34.00
N LYS A 6 -7.01 15.40 -34.26
CA LYS A 6 -8.08 15.15 -35.23
C LYS A 6 -7.60 14.78 -36.65
N PRO A 7 -6.65 15.51 -37.27
CA PRO A 7 -6.15 15.14 -38.58
C PRO A 7 -5.44 13.80 -38.63
N MET A 8 -4.67 13.49 -37.60
CA MET A 8 -3.91 12.23 -37.50
C MET A 8 -4.83 11.03 -37.28
N LEU A 9 -5.88 11.19 -36.46
CA LEU A 9 -6.90 10.17 -36.24
C LEU A 9 -7.73 9.95 -37.56
N ALA A 10 -8.07 11.01 -38.27
CA ALA A 10 -8.81 10.91 -39.50
C ALA A 10 -8.10 10.13 -40.59
N ARG A 11 -6.76 10.25 -40.67
CA ARG A 11 -5.93 9.57 -41.67
C ARG A 11 -5.50 8.15 -41.25
N GLY A 12 -5.90 7.69 -40.07
CA GLY A 12 -5.48 6.39 -39.54
C GLY A 12 -4.00 6.33 -39.19
N GLU A 13 -3.32 7.46 -39.06
CA GLU A 13 -1.92 7.55 -38.70
C GLU A 13 -1.68 7.36 -37.19
N LEU A 14 -2.72 7.56 -36.37
CA LEU A 14 -2.67 7.45 -34.92
C LEU A 14 -3.68 6.44 -34.43
N HIS A 15 -3.20 5.44 -33.71
CA HIS A 15 -4.02 4.54 -32.91
C HIS A 15 -4.00 5.03 -31.46
N CYS A 16 -5.16 5.33 -30.90
CA CYS A 16 -5.27 5.92 -29.58
C CYS A 16 -6.31 5.17 -28.74
N ILE A 17 -5.92 4.83 -27.51
CA ILE A 17 -6.84 4.35 -26.47
C ILE A 17 -6.85 5.41 -25.37
N GLY A 18 -8.02 6.03 -25.16
CA GLY A 18 -8.21 7.03 -24.12
C GLY A 18 -9.10 6.50 -23.00
N ALA A 19 -8.89 6.98 -21.80
CA ALA A 19 -9.74 6.70 -20.65
C ALA A 19 -10.28 8.02 -20.09
N THR A 20 -11.55 8.01 -19.72
CA THR A 20 -12.24 9.20 -19.20
C THR A 20 -13.44 8.78 -18.35
N THR A 21 -14.12 9.74 -17.73
CA THR A 21 -15.40 9.52 -17.05
C THR A 21 -16.57 9.73 -17.99
N LEU A 22 -17.75 9.22 -17.63
CA LEU A 22 -18.96 9.45 -18.42
C LEU A 22 -19.30 10.94 -18.53
N ASP A 23 -19.13 11.70 -17.47
CA ASP A 23 -19.42 13.14 -17.46
C ASP A 23 -18.46 13.92 -18.35
N GLU A 24 -17.17 13.60 -18.30
CA GLU A 24 -16.17 14.20 -19.18
C GLU A 24 -16.37 13.81 -20.65
N TYR A 25 -16.71 12.54 -20.91
CA TYR A 25 -17.04 12.08 -22.25
C TYR A 25 -18.20 12.87 -22.86
N ARG A 26 -19.30 13.02 -22.11
CA ARG A 26 -20.46 13.81 -22.53
C ARG A 26 -20.13 15.27 -22.77
N LYS A 27 -19.26 15.82 -21.90
CA LYS A 27 -18.90 17.25 -21.97
C LYS A 27 -17.93 17.58 -23.10
N TYR A 28 -16.94 16.71 -23.35
CA TYR A 28 -15.83 17.04 -24.25
C TYR A 28 -15.78 16.22 -25.54
N ILE A 29 -16.23 14.98 -25.52
CA ILE A 29 -16.17 14.09 -26.70
C ILE A 29 -17.48 14.08 -27.46
N GLU A 30 -18.59 13.82 -26.78
CA GLU A 30 -19.92 13.70 -27.39
C GLU A 30 -20.39 15.00 -28.05
N LYS A 31 -19.99 16.15 -27.53
CA LYS A 31 -20.28 17.47 -28.11
C LYS A 31 -19.38 17.87 -29.28
N ASP A 32 -18.34 17.13 -29.54
CA ASP A 32 -17.44 17.34 -30.68
C ASP A 32 -17.63 16.21 -31.70
N PRO A 33 -18.44 16.45 -32.76
CA PRO A 33 -18.75 15.41 -33.74
C PRO A 33 -17.52 14.83 -34.44
N ALA A 34 -16.47 15.61 -34.56
CA ALA A 34 -15.25 15.18 -35.21
C ALA A 34 -14.45 14.18 -34.34
N LEU A 35 -14.50 14.31 -33.03
CA LEU A 35 -13.90 13.36 -32.10
C LEU A 35 -14.79 12.12 -31.87
N GLU A 36 -16.08 12.33 -31.66
CA GLU A 36 -17.06 11.27 -31.45
C GLU A 36 -17.03 10.19 -32.53
N ARG A 37 -16.96 10.61 -33.81
CA ARG A 37 -16.90 9.67 -34.92
C ARG A 37 -15.64 8.87 -35.05
N ARG A 38 -14.57 9.27 -34.36
CA ARG A 38 -13.24 8.64 -34.44
C ARG A 38 -12.92 7.72 -33.30
N PHE A 39 -13.75 7.67 -32.25
CA PHE A 39 -13.59 6.81 -31.10
C PHE A 39 -14.80 5.89 -30.94
N GLN A 40 -14.51 4.62 -30.72
CA GLN A 40 -15.51 3.63 -30.29
C GLN A 40 -15.59 3.67 -28.76
N PRO A 41 -16.72 4.06 -28.17
CA PRO A 41 -16.85 4.02 -26.71
C PRO A 41 -16.93 2.58 -26.23
N VAL A 42 -16.19 2.31 -25.14
CA VAL A 42 -16.24 1.05 -24.41
C VAL A 42 -16.58 1.38 -22.97
N LEU A 43 -17.79 1.04 -22.55
CA LEU A 43 -18.21 1.24 -21.17
C LEU A 43 -17.53 0.24 -20.26
N VAL A 44 -16.81 0.74 -19.26
CA VAL A 44 -16.23 -0.07 -18.20
C VAL A 44 -17.10 0.06 -16.96
N GLU A 45 -17.77 -1.01 -16.62
CA GLU A 45 -18.67 -1.06 -15.47
C GLU A 45 -17.90 -1.31 -14.17
N GLU A 46 -18.48 -0.89 -13.05
CA GLU A 46 -17.97 -1.21 -11.72
C GLU A 46 -17.96 -2.73 -11.51
N PRO A 47 -16.83 -3.33 -11.09
CA PRO A 47 -16.79 -4.75 -10.79
C PRO A 47 -17.66 -5.10 -9.57
N SER A 48 -18.09 -6.35 -9.51
CA SER A 48 -18.79 -6.89 -8.35
C SER A 48 -17.86 -6.98 -7.13
N VAL A 49 -18.43 -7.21 -5.95
CA VAL A 49 -17.64 -7.52 -4.73
C VAL A 49 -16.77 -8.77 -4.95
N GLU A 50 -17.31 -9.81 -5.58
CA GLU A 50 -16.56 -11.04 -5.87
C GLU A 50 -15.39 -10.80 -6.82
N ASP A 51 -15.60 -10.05 -7.89
CA ASP A 51 -14.54 -9.68 -8.84
C ASP A 51 -13.48 -8.81 -8.16
N THR A 52 -13.90 -7.91 -7.29
CA THR A 52 -13.00 -7.07 -6.50
C THR A 52 -12.13 -7.90 -5.57
N ILE A 53 -12.68 -8.92 -4.90
CA ILE A 53 -11.89 -9.84 -4.07
C ILE A 53 -10.80 -10.54 -4.90
N SER A 54 -11.14 -10.99 -6.11
CA SER A 54 -10.16 -11.61 -7.02
C SER A 54 -9.05 -10.62 -7.41
N ILE A 55 -9.39 -9.36 -7.68
CA ILE A 55 -8.43 -8.30 -7.96
C ILE A 55 -7.50 -8.08 -6.74
N LEU A 56 -8.06 -7.98 -5.55
CA LEU A 56 -7.28 -7.79 -4.31
C LEU A 56 -6.33 -8.96 -4.05
N ARG A 57 -6.76 -10.19 -4.30
CA ARG A 57 -5.90 -11.38 -4.19
C ARG A 57 -4.73 -11.33 -5.17
N GLY A 58 -4.95 -10.82 -6.36
CA GLY A 58 -3.88 -10.60 -7.34
C GLY A 58 -2.88 -9.51 -6.95
N LEU A 59 -3.30 -8.54 -6.15
CA LEU A 59 -2.47 -7.42 -5.69
C LEU A 59 -1.83 -7.65 -4.32
N LYS A 60 -2.25 -8.68 -3.59
CA LYS A 60 -1.85 -8.95 -2.20
C LYS A 60 -0.34 -8.92 -1.99
N GLU A 61 0.40 -9.71 -2.74
CA GLU A 61 1.86 -9.82 -2.59
C GLU A 61 2.56 -8.48 -2.81
N ARG A 62 2.07 -7.70 -3.75
CA ARG A 62 2.61 -6.38 -4.06
C ARG A 62 2.46 -5.40 -2.88
N TYR A 63 1.28 -5.38 -2.25
CA TYR A 63 1.03 -4.55 -1.08
C TYR A 63 1.76 -5.07 0.16
N GLU A 64 1.83 -6.36 0.35
CA GLU A 64 2.62 -6.98 1.43
C GLU A 64 4.11 -6.60 1.32
N SER A 65 4.67 -6.65 0.13
CA SER A 65 6.06 -6.26 -0.11
C SER A 65 6.29 -4.76 0.10
N TYR A 66 5.38 -3.94 -0.41
CA TYR A 66 5.50 -2.48 -0.32
C TYR A 66 5.44 -1.97 1.12
N HIS A 67 4.52 -2.47 1.93
CA HIS A 67 4.32 -2.03 3.31
C HIS A 67 5.09 -2.85 4.34
N GLY A 68 5.62 -4.01 3.98
CA GLY A 68 6.29 -4.91 4.90
C GLY A 68 5.34 -5.53 5.93
N VAL A 69 4.09 -5.74 5.58
CA VAL A 69 3.04 -6.37 6.42
C VAL A 69 2.46 -7.58 5.71
N LYS A 70 1.96 -8.54 6.48
CA LYS A 70 1.16 -9.66 5.96
C LYS A 70 -0.31 -9.25 5.92
N ILE A 71 -1.05 -9.72 4.93
CA ILE A 71 -2.47 -9.42 4.78
C ILE A 71 -3.22 -10.76 4.70
N THR A 72 -4.16 -10.98 5.61
CA THR A 72 -4.99 -12.20 5.58
C THR A 72 -6.00 -12.16 4.43
N ASP A 73 -6.41 -13.33 3.95
CA ASP A 73 -7.49 -13.40 2.96
C ASP A 73 -8.79 -12.79 3.50
N GLY A 74 -9.09 -13.02 4.78
CA GLY A 74 -10.22 -12.39 5.44
C GLY A 74 -10.19 -10.87 5.42
N ALA A 75 -9.01 -10.26 5.54
CA ALA A 75 -8.83 -8.82 5.40
C ALA A 75 -9.16 -8.33 3.99
N LEU A 76 -8.77 -9.06 2.95
CA LEU A 76 -9.10 -8.73 1.56
C LEU A 76 -10.61 -8.84 1.29
N VAL A 77 -11.23 -9.90 1.74
CA VAL A 77 -12.69 -10.08 1.64
C VAL A 77 -13.41 -8.95 2.36
N SER A 78 -13.01 -8.63 3.58
CA SER A 78 -13.59 -7.52 4.35
C SER A 78 -13.40 -6.17 3.68
N ALA A 79 -12.25 -5.91 3.07
CA ALA A 79 -12.00 -4.68 2.35
C ALA A 79 -12.99 -4.50 1.18
N ALA A 80 -13.25 -5.54 0.42
CA ALA A 80 -14.25 -5.50 -0.65
C ALA A 80 -15.68 -5.31 -0.12
N VAL A 81 -16.08 -6.10 0.86
CA VAL A 81 -17.44 -6.07 1.42
C VAL A 81 -17.71 -4.76 2.16
N LEU A 82 -16.82 -4.33 3.04
CA LEU A 82 -17.02 -3.13 3.85
C LEU A 82 -16.91 -1.84 3.04
N SER A 83 -16.02 -1.79 2.06
CA SER A 83 -15.94 -0.63 1.17
C SER A 83 -17.20 -0.50 0.32
N ASP A 84 -17.75 -1.59 -0.18
CA ASP A 84 -19.00 -1.61 -0.92
C ASP A 84 -20.17 -1.10 -0.07
N ARG A 85 -20.23 -1.56 1.17
CA ARG A 85 -21.35 -1.24 2.09
C ARG A 85 -21.28 0.16 2.68
N TYR A 86 -20.12 0.63 3.10
CA TYR A 86 -19.97 1.84 3.93
C TYR A 86 -19.30 3.02 3.22
N ILE A 87 -18.61 2.83 2.12
CA ILE A 87 -18.00 3.89 1.33
C ILE A 87 -18.84 4.10 0.07
N SER A 88 -19.80 5.00 0.12
CA SER A 88 -20.81 5.18 -0.93
C SER A 88 -20.46 6.22 -1.98
N ASP A 89 -19.49 7.08 -1.72
CA ASP A 89 -19.07 8.18 -2.60
C ASP A 89 -17.95 7.81 -3.59
N ARG A 90 -17.52 6.56 -3.57
CA ARG A 90 -16.47 6.03 -4.43
C ARG A 90 -16.86 4.66 -5.00
N PHE A 91 -16.11 4.18 -5.97
CA PHE A 91 -16.41 2.96 -6.72
C PHE A 91 -15.42 1.83 -6.46
N LEU A 92 -15.89 0.60 -6.61
CA LEU A 92 -15.04 -0.57 -6.70
C LEU A 92 -14.33 -0.58 -8.08
N PRO A 93 -13.10 -1.08 -8.21
CA PRO A 93 -12.30 -1.70 -7.13
C PRO A 93 -11.50 -0.70 -6.29
N ASP A 94 -11.41 0.55 -6.71
CA ASP A 94 -10.49 1.54 -6.14
C ASP A 94 -10.70 1.76 -4.65
N LYS A 95 -11.95 1.89 -4.19
CA LYS A 95 -12.22 2.08 -2.76
C LYS A 95 -11.80 0.90 -1.90
N ALA A 96 -11.88 -0.32 -2.42
CA ALA A 96 -11.39 -1.52 -1.73
C ALA A 96 -9.87 -1.59 -1.73
N ILE A 97 -9.22 -1.27 -2.84
CA ILE A 97 -7.77 -1.19 -2.97
C ILE A 97 -7.21 -0.14 -2.00
N ASP A 98 -7.79 1.05 -1.97
CA ASP A 98 -7.39 2.10 -1.05
C ASP A 98 -7.55 1.69 0.42
N LEU A 99 -8.61 0.97 0.75
CA LEU A 99 -8.85 0.49 2.11
C LEU A 99 -7.77 -0.51 2.54
N VAL A 100 -7.34 -1.40 1.68
CA VAL A 100 -6.22 -2.32 1.94
C VAL A 100 -4.93 -1.52 2.12
N ASP A 101 -4.67 -0.57 1.23
CA ASP A 101 -3.47 0.26 1.27
C ASP A 101 -3.38 1.09 2.56
N VAL A 102 -4.45 1.79 2.93
CA VAL A 102 -4.55 2.58 4.16
C VAL A 102 -4.37 1.71 5.40
N THR A 103 -4.99 0.53 5.45
CA THR A 103 -4.87 -0.41 6.56
C THR A 103 -3.44 -0.90 6.72
N ALA A 104 -2.81 -1.33 5.63
CA ALA A 104 -1.42 -1.80 5.64
C ALA A 104 -0.45 -0.67 6.01
N ALA A 105 -0.63 0.53 5.48
CA ALA A 105 0.19 1.69 5.80
C ALA A 105 0.08 2.08 7.28
N HIS A 106 -1.12 2.04 7.85
CA HIS A 106 -1.35 2.33 9.27
C HIS A 106 -0.64 1.34 10.18
N LEU A 107 -0.74 0.05 9.88
CA LEU A 107 -0.04 -1.00 10.63
C LEU A 107 1.47 -0.88 10.51
N ALA A 108 1.99 -0.60 9.32
CA ALA A 108 3.41 -0.38 9.10
C ALA A 108 3.94 0.80 9.91
N ALA A 109 3.18 1.89 10.03
CA ALA A 109 3.54 3.06 10.80
C ALA A 109 3.55 2.80 12.33
N GLN A 110 2.64 1.95 12.81
CA GLN A 110 2.59 1.56 14.22
C GLN A 110 3.71 0.58 14.62
N HIS A 111 4.25 -0.16 13.65
CA HIS A 111 5.29 -1.17 13.85
C HIS A 111 6.45 -0.88 12.90
N PRO A 112 7.23 0.20 13.15
CA PRO A 112 8.32 0.56 12.28
C PRO A 112 9.35 -0.56 12.17
N VAL A 113 9.73 -0.90 10.95
CA VAL A 113 10.77 -1.89 10.66
C VAL A 113 12.11 -1.33 11.11
N THR A 114 12.84 -2.09 11.93
CA THR A 114 14.22 -1.76 12.27
C THR A 114 15.08 -1.84 11.01
N ASP A 115 15.76 -0.75 10.67
CA ASP A 115 16.74 -0.77 9.58
C ASP A 115 17.96 -1.59 9.99
N VAL A 116 17.99 -2.85 9.54
CA VAL A 116 19.05 -3.81 9.87
C VAL A 116 20.43 -3.29 9.47
N HIS A 117 20.53 -2.60 8.31
CA HIS A 117 21.80 -2.03 7.85
C HIS A 117 22.31 -0.90 8.77
N ALA A 118 21.40 -0.04 9.25
CA ALA A 118 21.77 0.99 10.22
C ALA A 118 22.24 0.39 11.54
N VAL A 119 21.57 -0.66 12.02
CA VAL A 119 21.96 -1.38 13.23
C VAL A 119 23.31 -2.10 13.05
N GLU A 120 23.53 -2.76 11.93
CA GLU A 120 24.83 -3.40 11.61
C GLU A 120 25.97 -2.38 11.58
N HIS A 121 25.73 -1.21 11.02
CA HIS A 121 26.71 -0.12 10.99
C HIS A 121 27.01 0.39 12.40
N GLU A 122 26.01 0.52 13.25
CA GLU A 122 26.17 0.90 14.66
C GLU A 122 26.95 -0.17 15.45
N ILE A 123 26.68 -1.46 15.21
CA ILE A 123 27.45 -2.57 15.79
C ILE A 123 28.92 -2.46 15.43
N GLN A 124 29.23 -2.20 14.16
CA GLN A 124 30.61 -2.06 13.72
C GLN A 124 31.31 -0.87 14.39
N ALA A 125 30.62 0.25 14.55
CA ALA A 125 31.13 1.42 15.26
C ALA A 125 31.43 1.09 16.75
N GLU A 126 30.55 0.36 17.42
CA GLU A 126 30.74 -0.07 18.81
C GLU A 126 31.89 -1.10 18.95
N LYS A 127 32.07 -2.00 17.99
CA LYS A 127 33.23 -2.91 17.93
C LYS A 127 34.54 -2.15 17.82
N ASN A 128 34.62 -1.13 17.02
CA ASN A 128 35.79 -0.27 16.90
C ASN A 128 36.08 0.46 18.22
N LYS A 129 35.06 0.98 18.90
CA LYS A 129 35.21 1.58 20.23
C LYS A 129 35.72 0.58 21.28
N GLN A 130 35.23 -0.65 21.24
CA GLN A 130 35.69 -1.71 22.13
C GLN A 130 37.17 -2.02 21.93
N GLU A 131 37.63 -2.13 20.69
CA GLU A 131 39.03 -2.36 20.35
C GLU A 131 39.92 -1.20 20.79
N GLU A 132 39.52 0.04 20.56
CA GLU A 132 40.26 1.22 21.01
C GLU A 132 40.35 1.32 22.53
N ALA A 133 39.26 1.03 23.24
CA ALA A 133 39.24 1.01 24.71
C ALA A 133 40.12 -0.07 25.27
N ALA A 134 40.12 -1.27 24.68
CA ALA A 134 40.99 -2.38 25.06
C ALA A 134 42.48 -2.05 24.86
N ALA A 135 42.82 -1.39 23.75
CA ALA A 135 44.16 -0.94 23.45
C ALA A 135 44.70 0.12 24.45
N LYS A 136 43.78 0.93 24.99
CA LYS A 136 44.07 1.94 26.02
C LYS A 136 43.96 1.41 27.46
N GLU A 137 43.69 0.13 27.63
CA GLU A 137 43.46 -0.53 28.92
C GLU A 137 42.26 0.07 29.69
N ASP A 138 41.33 0.70 28.99
CA ASP A 138 40.09 1.21 29.57
C ASP A 138 39.03 0.10 29.55
N TYR A 139 39.07 -0.76 30.56
CA TYR A 139 38.18 -1.93 30.64
C TYR A 139 36.72 -1.58 30.89
N GLU A 140 36.42 -0.44 31.52
CA GLU A 140 35.06 0.01 31.75
C GLU A 140 34.38 0.43 30.41
N ALA A 141 35.09 1.20 29.62
CA ALA A 141 34.61 1.59 28.29
C ALA A 141 34.46 0.39 27.34
N ALA A 142 35.39 -0.56 27.39
CA ALA A 142 35.30 -1.80 26.64
C ALA A 142 34.10 -2.66 27.03
N LEU A 143 33.81 -2.75 28.34
CA LEU A 143 32.62 -3.47 28.84
C LEU A 143 31.31 -2.79 28.39
N ASN A 144 31.22 -1.46 28.47
CA ASN A 144 30.05 -0.73 28.04
C ASN A 144 29.79 -0.92 26.53
N ALA A 145 30.85 -0.89 25.73
CA ALA A 145 30.73 -1.15 24.28
C ALA A 145 30.24 -2.60 24.02
N LYS A 146 30.74 -3.59 24.79
CA LYS A 146 30.30 -4.98 24.68
C LYS A 146 28.81 -5.14 25.02
N ILE A 147 28.33 -4.50 26.08
CA ILE A 147 26.92 -4.53 26.47
C ILE A 147 26.04 -3.91 25.34
N ARG A 148 26.47 -2.79 24.75
CA ARG A 148 25.75 -2.15 23.66
C ARG A 148 25.69 -3.02 22.41
N ILE A 149 26.78 -3.71 22.07
CA ILE A 149 26.84 -4.67 20.97
C ILE A 149 25.84 -5.80 21.19
N GLU A 150 25.79 -6.38 22.39
CA GLU A 150 24.83 -7.45 22.71
C GLU A 150 23.38 -6.99 22.60
N GLU A 151 23.06 -5.76 23.03
CA GLU A 151 21.73 -5.18 22.86
C GLU A 151 21.34 -5.01 21.39
N LEU A 152 22.27 -4.51 20.56
CA LEU A 152 22.06 -4.31 19.12
C LEU A 152 21.93 -5.64 18.39
N GLU A 153 22.71 -6.65 18.73
CA GLU A 153 22.60 -8.01 18.20
C GLU A 153 21.25 -8.65 18.53
N LYS A 154 20.71 -8.41 19.72
CA LYS A 154 19.37 -8.85 20.11
C LYS A 154 18.29 -8.16 19.28
N GLN A 155 18.44 -6.89 18.95
CA GLN A 155 17.51 -6.19 18.06
C GLN A 155 17.46 -6.83 16.68
N ILE A 156 18.60 -7.20 16.11
CA ILE A 156 18.67 -7.89 14.81
C ILE A 156 18.06 -9.29 14.92
N ALA A 157 18.38 -10.07 15.94
CA ALA A 157 17.84 -11.41 16.14
C ALA A 157 16.32 -11.41 16.30
N ASN A 158 15.76 -10.47 17.05
CA ASN A 158 14.32 -10.30 17.18
C ASN A 158 13.64 -9.88 15.86
N HIS A 159 14.39 -9.26 14.96
CA HIS A 159 13.88 -8.80 13.66
C HIS A 159 13.93 -9.89 12.57
N THR A 160 14.87 -10.82 12.64
CA THR A 160 15.00 -11.94 11.71
C THR A 160 14.00 -13.07 11.95
N GLU A 161 13.39 -13.14 13.13
CA GLU A 161 12.26 -14.01 13.42
C GLU A 161 10.97 -13.28 12.99
N ASP A 162 10.46 -13.61 11.86
CA ASP A 162 9.12 -13.50 11.25
C ASP A 162 8.07 -12.63 12.01
N HIS A 163 8.46 -11.43 12.47
CA HIS A 163 7.58 -10.47 13.15
C HIS A 163 6.95 -9.46 12.18
N LYS A 164 6.59 -9.90 10.97
CA LYS A 164 5.73 -9.09 10.12
C LYS A 164 4.36 -9.00 10.77
N VAL A 165 3.92 -7.77 11.04
CA VAL A 165 2.57 -7.51 11.49
C VAL A 165 1.58 -7.99 10.44
N THR A 166 0.49 -8.55 10.88
CA THR A 166 -0.55 -9.10 10.01
C THR A 166 -1.81 -8.24 10.07
N ALA A 167 -2.24 -7.75 8.91
CA ALA A 167 -3.53 -7.07 8.76
C ALA A 167 -4.66 -8.09 8.77
N THR A 168 -5.59 -7.93 9.71
CA THR A 168 -6.74 -8.79 9.92
C THR A 168 -8.05 -8.08 9.56
N ILE A 169 -9.15 -8.81 9.64
CA ILE A 169 -10.51 -8.27 9.49
C ILE A 169 -10.74 -7.08 10.43
N ASN A 170 -10.30 -7.17 11.68
CA ASN A 170 -10.47 -6.09 12.66
C ASN A 170 -9.73 -4.81 12.25
N ASP A 171 -8.53 -4.94 11.71
CA ASP A 171 -7.74 -3.80 11.24
C ASP A 171 -8.43 -3.08 10.07
N VAL A 172 -9.02 -3.83 9.16
CA VAL A 172 -9.82 -3.28 8.06
C VAL A 172 -11.07 -2.57 8.58
N ALA A 173 -11.79 -3.17 9.52
CA ALA A 173 -12.97 -2.56 10.15
C ALA A 173 -12.63 -1.25 10.86
N GLU A 174 -11.54 -1.21 11.60
CA GLU A 174 -11.04 0.03 12.24
C GLU A 174 -10.69 1.12 11.22
N SER A 175 -10.12 0.76 10.08
CA SER A 175 -9.84 1.71 9.00
C SER A 175 -11.13 2.30 8.43
N VAL A 176 -12.17 1.49 8.23
CA VAL A 176 -13.48 1.96 7.78
C VAL A 176 -14.08 2.93 8.80
N GLU A 177 -14.00 2.63 10.10
CA GLU A 177 -14.46 3.55 11.15
C GLU A 177 -13.74 4.90 11.11
N ARG A 178 -12.42 4.91 10.92
CA ARG A 178 -11.66 6.14 10.81
C ARG A 178 -12.02 6.95 9.56
N MET A 179 -12.30 6.28 8.45
CA MET A 179 -12.63 6.94 7.17
C MET A 179 -14.05 7.47 7.12
N THR A 180 -15.00 6.76 7.72
CA THR A 180 -16.44 7.05 7.59
C THR A 180 -17.10 7.57 8.88
N GLY A 181 -16.48 7.35 10.03
CA GLY A 181 -17.08 7.64 11.34
C GLY A 181 -18.17 6.62 11.77
N ILE A 182 -18.38 5.56 11.00
CA ILE A 182 -19.38 4.52 11.29
C ILE A 182 -18.73 3.43 12.16
N PRO A 183 -19.32 3.02 13.29
CA PRO A 183 -18.76 2.02 14.22
C PRO A 183 -18.90 0.59 13.68
N VAL A 184 -18.12 0.25 12.66
CA VAL A 184 -18.16 -1.03 11.94
C VAL A 184 -17.60 -2.19 12.77
N SER A 185 -16.56 -1.93 13.58
CA SER A 185 -15.90 -2.96 14.40
C SER A 185 -16.82 -3.53 15.49
N GLN A 186 -17.86 -2.80 15.88
CA GLN A 186 -18.84 -3.24 16.89
C GLN A 186 -20.03 -4.02 16.30
N MET A 187 -20.19 -4.04 14.98
CA MET A 187 -21.31 -4.70 14.30
C MET A 187 -21.02 -6.15 13.89
N GLY A 188 -19.83 -6.65 14.15
CA GLY A 188 -19.40 -8.02 13.81
C GLY A 188 -19.43 -9.01 14.98
N ALA A 189 -20.17 -8.73 16.04
CA ALA A 189 -20.39 -9.65 17.16
C ALA A 189 -21.72 -10.38 17.02
#